data_4d88ae57bd1d192b49cce38269b4ec44
#
_entry.id   4d88ae57bd1d192b49cce38269b4ec44
#
_cell.length_a   1.000
_cell.length_b   1.000
_cell.length_c   1.000
_cell.angle_alpha   90.00
_cell.angle_beta   90.00
_cell.angle_gamma   90.00
#
_symmetry.space_group_name_H-M   'P 1'
#
loop_
_entity.id
_entity.type
_entity.pdbx_description
1 polymer ?
#
loop_
_entity_poly.entity_id
_entity_poly.type
_entity_poly.pdbx_seq_one_letter_code
_entity_poly.pdbx_strand_id
1 'polypeptide(L)'
;MRFLLYSRPGCGLCEEMLAGLAALPEARGVPVEVIDVDTDLNTRVRYGHKIPVLLFAGELVCHGHLDAEEVHKALAHHRRPV
;
A
#
# COMPACT_ATOMS: atom_id res chain seq x y z
N MET A 1 -2.70 12.60 4.72
CA MET A 1 -2.50 11.14 4.81
C MET A 1 -2.25 10.55 3.44
N ARG A 2 -1.43 9.53 3.38
CA ARG A 2 -1.08 8.86 2.13
C ARG A 2 -0.88 7.37 2.36
N PHE A 3 -0.95 6.61 1.26
CA PHE A 3 -0.54 5.22 1.28
C PHE A 3 0.97 5.12 1.15
N LEU A 4 1.54 4.12 1.79
CA LEU A 4 2.93 3.71 1.54
C LEU A 4 2.88 2.33 0.88
N LEU A 5 3.55 2.18 -0.24
CA LEU A 5 3.64 0.91 -0.95
C LEU A 5 5.09 0.46 -1.01
N TYR A 6 5.42 -0.55 -0.25
CA TYR A 6 6.75 -1.16 -0.33
C TYR A 6 6.79 -2.09 -1.52
N SER A 7 7.78 -1.88 -2.37
CA SER A 7 7.87 -2.49 -3.67
C SER A 7 9.33 -2.82 -4.00
N ARG A 8 9.56 -3.36 -5.18
CA ARG A 8 10.90 -3.62 -5.71
C ARG A 8 10.84 -3.41 -7.21
N PRO A 9 11.89 -2.86 -7.83
CA PRO A 9 11.92 -2.73 -9.29
C PRO A 9 11.68 -4.08 -9.97
N GLY A 10 10.85 -4.08 -11.01
CA GLY A 10 10.53 -5.30 -11.74
C GLY A 10 9.51 -6.21 -11.08
N CYS A 11 8.85 -5.76 -10.03
CA CYS A 11 7.82 -6.54 -9.34
C CYS A 11 6.46 -6.36 -10.03
N GLY A 12 6.01 -7.37 -10.77
CA GLY A 12 4.73 -7.33 -11.49
C GLY A 12 3.54 -7.19 -10.55
N LEU A 13 3.55 -7.90 -9.42
CA LEU A 13 2.47 -7.81 -8.44
C LEU A 13 2.40 -6.42 -7.79
N CYS A 14 3.55 -5.78 -7.62
CA CYS A 14 3.60 -4.42 -7.08
C CYS A 14 2.96 -3.43 -8.06
N GLU A 15 3.25 -3.59 -9.36
CA GLU A 15 2.66 -2.76 -10.39
C GLU A 15 1.15 -2.97 -10.47
N GLU A 16 0.69 -4.21 -10.35
CA GLU A 16 -0.73 -4.53 -10.35
C GLU A 16 -1.44 -3.88 -9.15
N MET A 17 -0.82 -3.94 -7.98
CA MET A 17 -1.42 -3.32 -6.80
C MET A 17 -1.52 -1.81 -6.96
N LEU A 18 -0.48 -1.18 -7.47
CA LEU A 18 -0.47 0.26 -7.69
C LEU A 18 -1.57 0.67 -8.68
N ALA A 19 -1.69 -0.06 -9.79
CA ALA A 19 -2.71 0.20 -10.80
C ALA A 19 -4.12 -0.03 -10.23
N GLY A 20 -4.31 -1.11 -9.50
CA GLY A 20 -5.59 -1.41 -8.88
C GLY A 20 -6.01 -0.36 -7.85
N LEU A 21 -5.06 0.11 -7.06
CA LEU A 21 -5.31 1.16 -6.07
C LEU A 21 -5.72 2.46 -6.76
N ALA A 22 -5.04 2.82 -7.85
CA ALA A 22 -5.35 4.01 -8.61
C ALA A 22 -6.75 3.95 -9.24
N ALA A 23 -7.25 2.75 -9.50
CA ALA A 23 -8.57 2.55 -10.11
C ALA A 23 -9.71 2.55 -9.08
N LEU A 24 -9.42 2.49 -7.78
CA LEU A 24 -10.45 2.50 -6.75
C LEU A 24 -11.00 3.92 -6.56
N PRO A 25 -12.32 4.13 -6.73
CA PRO A 25 -12.91 5.46 -6.57
C PRO A 25 -12.66 6.07 -5.20
N GLU A 26 -12.74 5.27 -4.14
CA GLU A 26 -12.55 5.75 -2.76
C GLU A 26 -11.12 6.16 -2.46
N ALA A 27 -10.15 5.69 -3.23
CA ALA A 27 -8.74 6.06 -3.07
C ALA A 27 -8.34 7.24 -3.95
N ARG A 28 -9.27 7.74 -4.78
CA ARG A 28 -8.98 8.85 -5.68
C ARG A 28 -8.57 10.09 -4.88
N GLY A 29 -7.48 10.70 -5.29
CA GLY A 29 -6.97 11.88 -4.62
C GLY A 29 -6.11 11.60 -3.39
N VAL A 30 -5.98 10.34 -2.99
CA VAL A 30 -5.09 9.96 -1.90
C VAL A 30 -3.71 9.62 -2.49
N PRO A 31 -2.66 10.33 -2.10
CA PRO A 31 -1.31 10.06 -2.64
C PRO A 31 -0.82 8.67 -2.26
N VAL A 32 0.02 8.10 -3.11
CA VAL A 32 0.72 6.85 -2.84
C VAL A 32 2.21 7.10 -2.96
N GLU A 33 2.94 6.84 -1.91
CA GLU A 33 4.40 6.89 -1.94
C GLU A 33 4.91 5.46 -2.15
N VAL A 34 5.64 5.25 -3.23
CA VAL A 34 6.24 3.95 -3.54
C VAL A 34 7.66 3.95 -3.00
N ILE A 35 7.97 2.97 -2.17
CA ILE A 35 9.27 2.86 -1.50
C ILE A 35 9.91 1.54 -1.89
N ASP A 36 11.17 1.61 -2.36
CA ASP A 36 11.94 0.40 -2.63
C ASP A 36 12.28 -0.26 -1.29
N VAL A 37 11.78 -1.47 -1.10
CA VAL A 37 11.93 -2.23 0.15
C VAL A 37 13.39 -2.50 0.49
N ASP A 38 14.27 -2.49 -0.50
CA ASP A 38 15.69 -2.80 -0.32
C ASP A 38 16.54 -1.59 0.08
N THR A 39 15.95 -0.39 0.15
CA THR A 39 16.71 0.80 0.56
C THR A 39 17.02 0.85 2.04
N ASP A 40 16.32 0.05 2.84
CA ASP A 40 16.52 -0.03 4.28
C ASP A 40 16.52 -1.50 4.69
N LEU A 41 17.54 -1.90 5.43
CA LEU A 41 17.67 -3.28 5.88
C LEU A 41 16.45 -3.73 6.71
N ASN A 42 15.93 -2.85 7.55
CA ASN A 42 14.79 -3.19 8.39
C ASN A 42 13.55 -3.49 7.55
N THR A 43 13.27 -2.68 6.55
CA THR A 43 12.11 -2.89 5.67
C THR A 43 12.31 -4.12 4.79
N ARG A 44 13.54 -4.36 4.33
CA ARG A 44 13.85 -5.56 3.55
C ARG A 44 13.60 -6.83 4.35
N VAL A 45 14.06 -6.86 5.59
CA VAL A 45 13.87 -8.02 6.47
C VAL A 45 12.40 -8.21 6.80
N ARG A 46 11.70 -7.10 7.09
CA ARG A 46 10.30 -7.16 7.51
C ARG A 46 9.34 -7.47 6.36
N TYR A 47 9.57 -6.89 5.19
CA TYR A 47 8.59 -6.92 4.08
C TYR A 47 9.11 -7.52 2.79
N GLY A 48 10.43 -7.68 2.63
CA GLY A 48 11.04 -8.02 1.34
C GLY A 48 10.48 -9.25 0.64
N HIS A 49 10.01 -10.23 1.40
CA HIS A 49 9.42 -11.45 0.86
C HIS A 49 7.89 -11.41 0.84
N LYS A 50 7.30 -10.27 1.21
CA LYS A 50 5.85 -10.09 1.24
C LYS A 50 5.35 -9.02 0.27
N ILE A 51 6.27 -8.36 -0.43
CA ILE A 51 5.90 -7.27 -1.35
C ILE A 51 4.93 -7.75 -2.43
N PRO A 52 4.02 -6.89 -2.87
CA PRO A 52 3.80 -5.51 -2.42
C PRO A 52 3.16 -5.45 -1.03
N VAL A 53 3.60 -4.50 -0.21
CA VAL A 53 3.03 -4.28 1.12
C VAL A 53 2.46 -2.87 1.16
N LEU A 54 1.17 -2.77 1.43
CA LEU A 54 0.46 -1.50 1.45
C LEU A 54 0.12 -1.10 2.88
N LEU A 55 0.54 0.10 3.25
CA LEU A 55 0.21 0.69 4.56
C LEU A 55 -0.57 1.98 4.38
N PHE A 56 -1.39 2.31 5.36
CA PHE A 56 -2.07 3.59 5.43
C PHE A 56 -2.07 4.07 6.88
N ALA A 57 -1.61 5.30 7.10
CA ALA A 57 -1.51 5.86 8.44
C ALA A 57 -0.71 4.97 9.41
N GLY A 58 0.33 4.31 8.88
CA GLY A 58 1.20 3.45 9.68
C GLY A 58 0.67 2.03 9.93
N GLU A 59 -0.51 1.70 9.41
CA GLU A 59 -1.11 0.39 9.63
C GLU A 59 -1.12 -0.43 8.34
N LEU A 60 -0.89 -1.73 8.49
CA LEU A 60 -0.93 -2.65 7.35
C LEU A 60 -2.35 -2.75 6.80
N VAL A 61 -2.48 -2.53 5.50
CA VAL A 61 -3.76 -2.67 4.79
C VAL A 61 -3.86 -4.04 4.14
N CYS A 62 -2.88 -4.37 3.31
CA CYS A 62 -2.82 -5.67 2.63
C CYS A 62 -1.42 -5.91 2.09
N HIS A 63 -1.14 -7.15 1.67
CA HIS A 63 0.13 -7.48 1.03
C HIS A 63 -0.06 -8.60 0.02
N GLY A 64 0.83 -8.65 -0.97
CA GLY A 64 0.80 -9.66 -2.04
C GLY A 64 -0.21 -9.35 -3.12
N HIS A 65 -1.43 -9.03 -2.75
CA HIS A 65 -2.51 -8.69 -3.67
C HIS A 65 -3.32 -7.55 -3.06
N LEU A 66 -3.91 -6.74 -3.94
CA LEU A 66 -4.78 -5.65 -3.49
C LEU A 66 -6.07 -6.24 -2.90
N ASP A 67 -6.41 -5.79 -1.71
CA ASP A 67 -7.68 -6.12 -1.06
C ASP A 67 -8.49 -4.84 -0.97
N ALA A 68 -9.44 -4.66 -1.90
CA ALA A 68 -10.23 -3.44 -2.01
C ALA A 68 -11.07 -3.20 -0.75
N GLU A 69 -11.55 -4.27 -0.11
CA GLU A 69 -12.34 -4.13 1.10
C GLU A 69 -11.50 -3.60 2.26
N GLU A 70 -10.26 -4.07 2.38
CA GLU A 70 -9.34 -3.56 3.41
C GLU A 70 -8.94 -2.12 3.15
N VAL A 71 -8.79 -1.73 1.89
CA VAL A 71 -8.55 -0.34 1.52
C VAL A 71 -9.74 0.51 1.96
N HIS A 72 -10.96 0.06 1.65
CA HIS A 72 -12.17 0.76 2.04
C HIS A 72 -12.25 0.96 3.56
N LYS A 73 -11.99 -0.10 4.32
CA LYS A 73 -12.00 -0.04 5.78
C LYS A 73 -10.98 0.94 6.32
N ALA A 74 -9.76 0.91 5.78
CA ALA A 74 -8.69 1.80 6.22
C ALA A 74 -9.06 3.26 6.00
N LEU A 75 -9.58 3.58 4.81
CA LEU A 75 -9.99 4.95 4.48
C LEU A 75 -11.17 5.39 5.35
N ALA A 76 -12.16 4.52 5.54
CA ALA A 76 -13.33 4.85 6.36
C ALA A 76 -12.93 5.11 7.81
N HIS A 77 -12.02 4.28 8.35
CA HIS A 77 -11.55 4.44 9.72
C HIS A 77 -10.85 5.78 9.93
N HIS A 78 -10.01 6.19 8.99
CA HIS A 78 -9.23 7.41 9.12
C HIS A 78 -9.93 8.67 8.62
N ARG A 79 -11.10 8.53 8.00
CA ARG A 79 -11.91 9.67 7.53
C ARG A 79 -13.11 9.97 8.41
N ARG A 80 -13.29 9.24 9.49
CA ARG A 80 -14.43 9.44 10.38
C ARG A 80 -14.36 10.83 10.99
N PRO A 81 -15.48 11.58 10.98
CA PRO A 81 -15.53 12.83 11.71
C PRO A 81 -15.39 12.55 13.20
N VAL A 82 -14.71 13.42 13.86
CA VAL A 82 -14.47 13.31 15.29
C VAL A 82 -15.64 13.93 16.05
#